data_d0637a686d0ef1cf3133876f8bb69044
#
_entry.id   d0637a686d0ef1cf3133876f8bb69044
#
_cell.length_a   1.000
_cell.length_b   1.000
_cell.length_c   1.000
_cell.angle_alpha   90.00
_cell.angle_beta   90.00
_cell.angle_gamma   90.00
#
_symmetry.space_group_name_H-M   'P 1'
#
loop_
_entity.id
_entity.type
_entity.pdbx_description
1 polymer ?
#
loop_
_entity_poly.entity_id
_entity_poly.type
_entity_poly.pdbx_seq_one_letter_code
_entity_poly.pdbx_strand_id
1 'polypeptide(L)'
;MLVEFYYFQVLMNMSEKTEAGSGYMNSMCVELELGGMLNMSSVRRIEGTVFGRDELRITQVDGFNLDLPPGEHMLLFNNYDEPGVLRRVVEQLAAANVNIAHFSLGRKEKGQMAMSAVVLDSAVPAEVLANLAGSKAINNLVAVSVFCFFRVVVISLCPALF
;
A
#
# COMPACT_ATOMS: atom_id res chain seq x y z
N MET A 1 -22.49 -13.68 20.61
CA MET A 1 -21.57 -13.45 19.47
C MET A 1 -20.66 -12.29 19.88
N LEU A 2 -19.52 -12.65 20.48
CA LEU A 2 -18.52 -11.67 20.94
C LEU A 2 -17.71 -11.22 19.74
N VAL A 3 -17.82 -9.94 19.38
CA VAL A 3 -16.92 -9.31 18.41
C VAL A 3 -15.67 -8.91 19.21
N GLU A 4 -14.60 -9.67 19.09
CA GLU A 4 -13.31 -9.29 19.64
C GLU A 4 -12.71 -8.19 18.77
N PHE A 5 -12.72 -6.97 19.27
CA PHE A 5 -11.93 -5.87 18.71
C PHE A 5 -10.48 -6.08 19.16
N TYR A 6 -9.62 -6.55 18.27
CA TYR A 6 -8.18 -6.51 18.48
C TYR A 6 -7.71 -5.06 18.34
N TYR A 7 -7.40 -4.41 19.46
CA TYR A 7 -6.68 -3.13 19.45
C TYR A 7 -5.23 -3.40 19.04
N PHE A 8 -4.91 -3.14 17.78
CA PHE A 8 -3.52 -2.98 17.36
C PHE A 8 -3.02 -1.62 17.89
N GLN A 9 -2.01 -1.62 18.73
CA GLN A 9 -1.27 -0.39 19.01
C GLN A 9 -0.39 -0.08 17.79
N VAL A 10 -0.79 0.89 17.00
CA VAL A 10 0.00 1.45 15.92
C VAL A 10 0.74 2.67 16.47
N LEU A 11 2.04 2.56 16.61
CA LEU A 11 2.90 3.72 16.87
C LEU A 11 3.23 4.38 15.53
N MET A 12 2.76 5.60 15.34
CA MET A 12 3.02 6.38 14.15
C MET A 12 4.03 7.48 14.46
N ASN A 13 5.22 7.37 13.87
CA ASN A 13 6.24 8.40 13.90
C ASN A 13 6.18 9.18 12.59
N MET A 14 5.89 10.47 12.68
CA MET A 14 5.92 11.37 11.53
C MET A 14 7.17 12.23 11.61
N SER A 15 7.98 12.22 10.56
CA SER A 15 9.13 13.11 10.41
C SER A 15 9.03 13.87 9.10
N GLU A 16 9.20 15.18 9.18
CA GLU A 16 9.36 16.04 8.00
C GLU A 16 10.86 16.12 7.68
N LYS A 17 11.22 15.73 6.47
CA LYS A 17 12.59 15.85 5.99
C LYS A 17 12.67 17.01 4.99
N THR A 18 13.29 18.09 5.41
CA THR A 18 13.59 19.24 4.57
C THR A 18 14.91 19.08 3.79
N GLU A 19 15.62 17.96 3.99
CA GLU A 19 16.96 17.77 3.41
C GLU A 19 16.99 16.72 2.29
N ALA A 20 17.91 16.97 1.37
CA ALA A 20 18.22 16.38 0.08
C ALA A 20 18.51 14.85 0.01
N GLY A 21 17.87 14.04 0.84
CA GLY A 21 18.02 12.58 0.78
C GLY A 21 17.05 11.87 -0.17
N SER A 22 15.89 12.46 -0.43
CA SER A 22 14.84 11.89 -1.29
C SER A 22 14.79 12.49 -2.69
N GLY A 23 15.61 13.51 -2.97
CA GLY A 23 15.56 14.26 -4.24
C GLY A 23 14.38 15.25 -4.35
N TYR A 24 13.54 15.35 -3.32
CA TYR A 24 12.41 16.28 -3.26
C TYR A 24 12.61 17.30 -2.15
N MET A 25 12.27 18.58 -2.44
CA MET A 25 12.48 19.68 -1.50
C MET A 25 11.54 19.65 -0.28
N ASN A 26 10.38 19.01 -0.42
CA ASN A 26 9.36 18.88 0.63
C ASN A 26 8.91 17.42 0.69
N SER A 27 9.53 16.61 1.51
CA SER A 27 9.12 15.21 1.68
C SER A 27 8.67 14.94 3.11
N MET A 28 7.58 14.19 3.24
CA MET A 28 7.09 13.66 4.50
C MET A 28 7.39 12.17 4.54
N CYS A 29 7.96 11.71 5.64
CA CYS A 29 8.17 10.30 5.90
C CYS A 29 7.29 9.88 7.08
N VAL A 30 6.52 8.83 6.91
CA VAL A 30 5.70 8.22 7.95
C VAL A 30 6.23 6.81 8.18
N GLU A 31 6.63 6.54 9.42
CA GLU A 31 7.00 5.21 9.87
C GLU A 31 5.89 4.67 10.77
N LEU A 32 5.36 3.51 10.40
CA LEU A 32 4.35 2.79 11.16
C LEU A 32 5.02 1.58 11.81
N GLU A 33 5.08 1.58 13.12
CA GLU A 33 5.50 0.41 13.88
C GLU A 33 4.27 -0.38 14.30
N LEU A 34 4.11 -1.56 13.72
CA LEU A 34 3.06 -2.50 14.08
C LEU A 34 3.57 -3.37 15.22
N GLY A 35 3.17 -3.04 16.45
CA GLY A 35 3.45 -3.85 17.63
C GLY A 35 2.65 -5.14 17.59
N GLY A 36 3.29 -6.26 17.27
CA GLY A 36 2.70 -7.59 17.33
C GLY A 36 3.00 -8.28 18.63
N MET A 37 2.07 -9.12 19.11
CA MET A 37 2.12 -9.88 20.37
C MET A 37 3.24 -10.96 20.42
N LEU A 38 4.05 -11.10 19.37
CA LEU A 38 5.08 -12.13 19.18
C LEU A 38 6.44 -11.57 18.76
N ASN A 39 6.89 -10.44 19.35
CA ASN A 39 8.24 -9.87 19.12
C ASN A 39 8.66 -9.65 17.64
N MET A 40 7.73 -9.59 16.73
CA MET A 40 7.98 -9.20 15.34
C MET A 40 7.43 -7.79 15.12
N SER A 41 8.23 -6.75 15.41
CA SER A 41 7.91 -5.40 14.97
C SER A 41 8.15 -5.31 13.46
N SER A 42 7.10 -5.15 12.70
CA SER A 42 7.24 -4.80 11.28
C SER A 42 7.14 -3.27 11.16
N VAL A 43 8.24 -2.63 10.82
CA VAL A 43 8.24 -1.21 10.50
C VAL A 43 7.88 -1.06 9.02
N ARG A 44 6.83 -0.32 8.75
CA ARG A 44 6.43 0.09 7.39
C ARG A 44 6.78 1.56 7.21
N ARG A 45 7.37 1.89 6.10
CA ARG A 45 7.79 3.25 5.79
C ARG A 45 7.17 3.73 4.50
N ILE A 46 6.52 4.88 4.57
CA ILE A 46 5.91 5.55 3.43
C ILE A 46 6.48 6.95 3.33
N GLU A 47 6.96 7.30 2.15
CA GLU A 47 7.39 8.67 1.86
C GLU A 47 6.47 9.27 0.81
N GLY A 48 6.16 10.55 0.99
CA GLY A 48 5.34 11.31 0.06
C GLY A 48 5.84 12.74 -0.08
N THR A 49 5.42 13.40 -1.13
CA THR A 49 5.72 14.80 -1.42
C THR A 49 4.52 15.49 -2.05
N VAL A 50 4.53 16.81 -2.06
CA VAL A 50 3.57 17.62 -2.78
C VAL A 50 4.26 18.29 -3.96
N PHE A 51 3.81 18.00 -5.17
CA PHE A 51 4.25 18.68 -6.37
C PHE A 51 3.38 19.91 -6.63
N GLY A 52 4.01 20.98 -7.07
CA GLY A 52 3.28 22.22 -7.36
C GLY A 52 2.57 22.79 -6.13
N ARG A 53 1.27 22.99 -6.24
CA ARG A 53 0.44 23.55 -5.15
C ARG A 53 -0.30 22.48 -4.35
N ASP A 54 -0.82 21.43 -5.04
CA ASP A 54 -1.79 20.51 -4.44
C ASP A 54 -1.60 19.04 -4.89
N GLU A 55 -0.59 18.73 -5.71
CA GLU A 55 -0.42 17.39 -6.24
C GLU A 55 0.33 16.49 -5.25
N LEU A 56 -0.41 15.79 -4.40
CA LEU A 56 0.14 14.80 -3.48
C LEU A 56 0.60 13.55 -4.26
N ARG A 57 1.80 13.06 -3.93
CA ARG A 57 2.34 11.81 -4.47
C ARG A 57 3.00 10.99 -3.37
N ILE A 58 2.73 9.70 -3.36
CA ILE A 58 3.52 8.72 -2.63
C ILE A 58 4.73 8.40 -3.49
N THR A 59 5.91 8.71 -2.99
CA THR A 59 7.18 8.58 -3.75
C THR A 59 7.97 7.34 -3.38
N GLN A 60 7.73 6.78 -2.17
CA GLN A 60 8.39 5.57 -1.74
C GLN A 60 7.53 4.79 -0.75
N VAL A 61 7.56 3.45 -0.87
CA VAL A 61 6.99 2.52 0.11
C VAL A 61 8.03 1.43 0.37
N ASP A 62 8.42 1.24 1.63
CA ASP A 62 9.38 0.23 2.10
C ASP A 62 10.71 0.23 1.30
N GLY A 63 11.15 1.43 0.89
CA GLY A 63 12.37 1.64 0.11
C GLY A 63 12.24 1.33 -1.38
N PHE A 64 11.03 1.08 -1.89
CA PHE A 64 10.74 1.01 -3.32
C PHE A 64 10.24 2.37 -3.82
N ASN A 65 10.89 2.91 -4.83
CA ASN A 65 10.47 4.16 -5.45
C ASN A 65 9.21 3.93 -6.26
N LEU A 66 8.23 4.79 -6.05
CA LEU A 66 6.93 4.78 -6.71
C LEU A 66 6.60 6.20 -7.22
N ASP A 67 5.60 6.29 -8.05
CA ASP A 67 4.90 7.53 -8.38
C ASP A 67 3.41 7.21 -8.32
N LEU A 68 2.80 7.46 -7.17
CA LEU A 68 1.42 7.07 -6.92
C LEU A 68 0.62 8.24 -6.36
N PRO A 69 -0.38 8.76 -7.08
CA PRO A 69 -1.36 9.65 -6.49
C PRO A 69 -2.16 8.86 -5.44
N PRO A 70 -2.32 9.37 -4.19
CA PRO A 70 -3.17 8.69 -3.23
C PRO A 70 -4.63 8.71 -3.70
N GLY A 71 -5.35 7.62 -3.45
CA GLY A 71 -6.75 7.45 -3.79
C GLY A 71 -7.57 6.86 -2.64
N GLU A 72 -8.89 6.85 -2.78
CA GLU A 72 -9.79 6.30 -1.77
C GLU A 72 -9.60 4.79 -1.60
N HIS A 73 -9.31 4.09 -2.69
CA HIS A 73 -9.07 2.66 -2.69
C HIS A 73 -7.70 2.37 -3.32
N MET A 74 -6.83 1.71 -2.56
CA MET A 74 -5.50 1.35 -3.04
C MET A 74 -5.19 -0.11 -2.72
N LEU A 75 -4.46 -0.76 -3.61
CA LEU A 75 -3.94 -2.11 -3.43
C LEU A 75 -2.42 -2.08 -3.57
N LEU A 76 -1.71 -2.48 -2.52
CA LEU A 76 -0.26 -2.55 -2.49
C LEU A 76 0.17 -4.00 -2.29
N PHE A 77 1.17 -4.44 -3.03
CA PHE A 77 1.72 -5.79 -2.87
C PHE A 77 3.15 -5.89 -3.37
N ASN A 78 3.91 -6.78 -2.76
CA ASN A 78 5.19 -7.18 -3.30
C ASN A 78 5.00 -8.33 -4.29
N ASN A 79 5.75 -8.32 -5.36
CA ASN A 79 5.72 -9.40 -6.35
C ASN A 79 7.12 -9.69 -6.88
N TYR A 80 7.34 -10.90 -7.39
CA TYR A 80 8.53 -11.18 -8.19
C TYR A 80 8.45 -10.43 -9.52
N ASP A 81 9.57 -9.83 -9.96
CA ASP A 81 9.65 -9.12 -11.25
C ASP A 81 9.73 -10.15 -12.40
N GLU A 82 8.63 -10.86 -12.62
CA GLU A 82 8.47 -11.89 -13.62
C GLU A 82 7.33 -11.58 -14.57
N PRO A 83 7.44 -11.99 -15.85
CA PRO A 83 6.35 -11.84 -16.80
C PRO A 83 5.07 -12.57 -16.33
N GLY A 84 3.93 -11.91 -16.48
CA GLY A 84 2.62 -12.50 -16.22
C GLY A 84 2.08 -12.32 -14.79
N VAL A 85 2.86 -11.83 -13.83
CA VAL A 85 2.37 -11.57 -12.47
C VAL A 85 1.29 -10.49 -12.49
N LEU A 86 1.55 -9.36 -13.12
CA LEU A 86 0.59 -8.26 -13.23
C LEU A 86 -0.66 -8.64 -14.01
N ARG A 87 -0.53 -9.47 -15.03
CA ARG A 87 -1.68 -9.98 -15.78
C ARG A 87 -2.70 -10.64 -14.86
N ARG A 88 -2.24 -11.49 -13.94
CA ARG A 88 -3.13 -12.19 -12.98
C ARG A 88 -3.88 -11.21 -12.09
N VAL A 89 -3.22 -10.15 -11.63
CA VAL A 89 -3.87 -9.12 -10.80
C VAL A 89 -4.92 -8.38 -11.60
N VAL A 90 -4.58 -7.94 -12.81
CA VAL A 90 -5.51 -7.21 -13.69
C VAL A 90 -6.71 -8.08 -14.07
N GLU A 91 -6.51 -9.36 -14.37
CA GLU A 91 -7.59 -10.30 -14.69
C GLU A 91 -8.56 -10.50 -13.51
N GLN A 92 -8.04 -10.62 -12.28
CA GLN A 92 -8.87 -10.74 -11.08
C GLN A 92 -9.68 -9.47 -10.78
N LEU A 93 -9.06 -8.29 -10.92
CA LEU A 93 -9.74 -7.01 -10.76
C LEU A 93 -10.81 -6.80 -11.84
N ALA A 94 -10.48 -7.09 -13.09
CA ALA A 94 -11.42 -6.99 -14.20
C ALA A 94 -12.62 -7.94 -14.05
N ALA A 95 -12.39 -9.19 -13.63
CA ALA A 95 -13.46 -10.16 -13.36
C ALA A 95 -14.40 -9.70 -12.25
N ALA A 96 -13.90 -8.92 -11.30
CA ALA A 96 -14.69 -8.31 -10.23
C ALA A 96 -15.28 -6.95 -10.61
N ASN A 97 -15.13 -6.51 -11.85
CA ASN A 97 -15.58 -5.20 -12.34
C ASN A 97 -14.97 -4.02 -11.54
N VAL A 98 -13.74 -4.17 -11.07
CA VAL A 98 -12.97 -3.13 -10.38
C VAL A 98 -12.03 -2.47 -11.39
N ASN A 99 -12.22 -1.17 -11.63
CA ASN A 99 -11.41 -0.41 -12.57
C ASN A 99 -10.14 0.10 -11.91
N ILE A 100 -9.05 0.14 -12.70
CA ILE A 100 -7.74 0.66 -12.29
C ILE A 100 -7.64 2.12 -12.73
N ALA A 101 -7.53 3.04 -11.78
CA ALA A 101 -7.34 4.46 -12.03
C ALA A 101 -5.85 4.81 -12.25
N HIS A 102 -4.96 4.18 -11.49
CA HIS A 102 -3.52 4.39 -11.61
C HIS A 102 -2.75 3.14 -11.20
N PHE A 103 -1.59 2.93 -11.81
CA PHE A 103 -0.69 1.82 -11.50
C PHE A 103 0.76 2.31 -11.44
N SER A 104 1.47 1.97 -10.37
CA SER A 104 2.89 2.25 -10.20
C SER A 104 3.63 0.99 -9.82
N LEU A 105 4.80 0.75 -10.43
CA LEU A 105 5.69 -0.37 -10.16
C LEU A 105 7.08 0.16 -9.79
N GLY A 106 7.48 -0.10 -8.54
CA GLY A 106 8.83 0.17 -8.07
C GLY A 106 9.66 -1.10 -8.03
N ARG A 107 10.87 -1.08 -8.58
CA ARG A 107 11.83 -2.17 -8.46
C ARG A 107 13.20 -1.64 -8.11
N LYS A 108 13.95 -2.39 -7.31
CA LYS A 108 15.34 -2.07 -6.98
C LYS A 108 16.30 -2.65 -8.03
N GLU A 109 16.06 -3.89 -8.40
CA GLU A 109 16.86 -4.64 -9.37
C GLU A 109 15.96 -5.50 -10.25
N LYS A 110 16.38 -5.70 -11.49
CA LYS A 110 15.67 -6.54 -12.46
C LYS A 110 15.64 -8.00 -12.01
N GLY A 111 14.47 -8.62 -12.08
CA GLY A 111 14.27 -10.04 -11.75
C GLY A 111 14.22 -10.34 -10.24
N GLN A 112 14.22 -9.31 -9.39
CA GLN A 112 14.07 -9.44 -7.95
C GLN A 112 12.66 -9.04 -7.49
N MET A 113 12.53 -8.76 -6.19
CA MET A 113 11.27 -8.28 -5.63
C MET A 113 10.97 -6.86 -6.13
N ALA A 114 9.74 -6.66 -6.55
CA ALA A 114 9.16 -5.38 -6.91
C ALA A 114 8.00 -5.04 -5.96
N MET A 115 7.68 -3.76 -5.87
CA MET A 115 6.48 -3.25 -5.19
C MET A 115 5.53 -2.74 -6.27
N SER A 116 4.33 -3.28 -6.29
CA SER A 116 3.22 -2.80 -7.11
C SER A 116 2.21 -2.05 -6.25
N ALA A 117 1.79 -0.89 -6.72
CA ALA A 117 0.78 -0.07 -6.08
C ALA A 117 -0.27 0.34 -7.11
N VAL A 118 -1.53 0.10 -6.79
CA VAL A 118 -2.66 0.31 -7.69
C VAL A 118 -3.68 1.19 -7.00
N VAL A 119 -4.13 2.25 -7.69
CA VAL A 119 -5.29 3.05 -7.28
C VAL A 119 -6.49 2.54 -8.04
N LEU A 120 -7.60 2.36 -7.33
CA LEU A 120 -8.81 1.73 -7.83
C LEU A 120 -10.01 2.66 -7.66
N ASP A 121 -10.99 2.54 -8.54
CA ASP A 121 -12.23 3.32 -8.48
C ASP A 121 -13.22 2.79 -7.42
N SER A 122 -13.00 1.56 -6.94
CA SER A 122 -13.84 0.93 -5.92
C SER A 122 -13.06 -0.06 -5.06
N ALA A 123 -13.62 -0.42 -3.91
CA ALA A 123 -13.02 -1.40 -3.00
C ALA A 123 -12.92 -2.78 -3.65
N VAL A 124 -11.83 -3.49 -3.39
CA VAL A 124 -11.63 -4.86 -3.87
C VAL A 124 -12.45 -5.83 -3.03
N PRO A 125 -13.27 -6.70 -3.64
CA PRO A 125 -14.01 -7.73 -2.91
C PRO A 125 -13.08 -8.67 -2.13
N ALA A 126 -13.53 -9.10 -0.95
CA ALA A 126 -12.74 -9.96 -0.06
C ALA A 126 -12.29 -11.28 -0.72
N GLU A 127 -13.15 -11.84 -1.59
CA GLU A 127 -12.83 -13.06 -2.35
C GLU A 127 -11.64 -12.84 -3.30
N VAL A 128 -11.60 -11.69 -3.98
CA VAL A 128 -10.49 -11.33 -4.88
C VAL A 128 -9.19 -11.15 -4.09
N LEU A 129 -9.26 -10.48 -2.93
CA LEU A 129 -8.11 -10.34 -2.04
C LEU A 129 -7.59 -11.69 -1.58
N ALA A 130 -8.47 -12.62 -1.20
CA ALA A 130 -8.09 -13.97 -0.79
C ALA A 130 -7.42 -14.75 -1.94
N ASN A 131 -7.97 -14.65 -3.16
CA ASN A 131 -7.39 -15.29 -4.34
C ASN A 131 -6.01 -14.73 -4.70
N LEU A 132 -5.83 -13.41 -4.63
CA LEU A 132 -4.54 -12.76 -4.86
C LEU A 132 -3.52 -13.13 -3.79
N ALA A 133 -3.92 -13.13 -2.52
CA ALA A 133 -3.06 -13.51 -1.40
C ALA A 133 -2.61 -14.97 -1.47
N GLY A 134 -3.42 -15.87 -2.00
CA GLY A 134 -3.06 -17.28 -2.24
C GLY A 134 -2.06 -17.50 -3.38
N SER A 135 -1.72 -16.45 -4.15
CA SER A 135 -0.76 -16.56 -5.25
C SER A 135 0.67 -16.54 -4.73
N LYS A 136 1.47 -17.57 -5.08
CA LYS A 136 2.89 -17.64 -4.71
C LYS A 136 3.75 -16.49 -5.28
N ALA A 137 3.26 -15.78 -6.27
CA ALA A 137 3.96 -14.68 -6.90
C ALA A 137 3.70 -13.32 -6.24
N ILE A 138 2.74 -13.26 -5.31
CA ILE A 138 2.33 -12.05 -4.60
C ILE A 138 2.60 -12.24 -3.10
N ASN A 139 3.24 -11.25 -2.51
CA ASN A 139 3.52 -11.23 -1.08
C ASN A 139 3.08 -9.89 -0.49
N ASN A 140 2.86 -9.86 0.82
CA ASN A 140 2.54 -8.63 1.56
C ASN A 140 1.41 -7.81 0.90
N LEU A 141 0.32 -8.49 0.52
CA LEU A 141 -0.85 -7.84 -0.07
C LEU A 141 -1.57 -7.01 0.99
N VAL A 142 -1.74 -5.73 0.72
CA VAL A 142 -2.46 -4.78 1.58
C VAL A 142 -3.48 -4.03 0.74
N ALA A 143 -4.74 -4.12 1.12
CA ALA A 143 -5.80 -3.28 0.59
C ALA A 143 -6.07 -2.14 1.57
N VAL A 144 -6.04 -0.91 1.06
CA VAL A 144 -6.30 0.30 1.83
C VAL A 144 -7.56 0.93 1.30
N SER A 145 -8.51 1.22 2.19
CA SER A 145 -9.68 2.04 1.87
C SER A 145 -9.75 3.20 2.85
N VAL A 146 -9.73 4.41 2.30
CA VAL A 146 -9.76 5.65 3.09
C VAL A 146 -11.19 6.18 3.05
N PHE A 147 -11.86 6.14 4.19
CA PHE A 147 -13.18 6.75 4.34
C PHE A 147 -13.05 8.03 5.16
N CYS A 148 -13.42 9.15 4.56
CA CYS A 148 -13.47 10.42 5.26
C CYS A 148 -14.89 10.62 5.82
N PHE A 149 -15.12 10.21 7.06
CA PHE A 149 -16.34 10.52 7.80
C PHE A 149 -16.00 11.59 8.85
N PHE A 150 -16.48 12.82 8.69
CA PHE A 150 -16.38 13.90 9.68
C PHE A 150 -15.01 14.07 10.36
N ARG A 151 -13.93 14.27 9.60
CA ARG A 151 -12.54 14.44 10.09
C ARG A 151 -11.89 13.18 10.71
N VAL A 152 -12.46 12.01 10.59
CA VAL A 152 -11.83 10.76 10.99
C VAL A 152 -11.46 9.98 9.73
N VAL A 153 -10.18 9.79 9.51
CA VAL A 153 -9.67 8.93 8.44
C VAL A 153 -9.67 7.50 8.99
N VAL A 154 -10.55 6.66 8.49
CA VAL A 154 -10.55 5.23 8.81
C VAL A 154 -9.77 4.52 7.72
N ILE A 155 -8.61 3.99 8.06
CA ILE A 155 -7.83 3.12 7.18
C ILE A 155 -8.27 1.69 7.51
N SER A 156 -9.03 1.07 6.61
CA SER A 156 -9.32 -0.36 6.73
C SER A 156 -8.19 -1.13 6.05
N LEU A 157 -7.35 -1.74 6.86
CA LEU A 157 -6.37 -2.71 6.40
C LEU A 157 -7.06 -4.07 6.40
N CYS A 158 -7.24 -4.68 5.25
CA CYS A 158 -7.71 -6.06 5.18
C CYS A 158 -6.52 -6.97 5.52
N PRO A 159 -6.53 -7.67 6.67
CA PRO A 159 -5.49 -8.64 6.99
C PRO A 159 -5.76 -9.92 6.20
N ALA A 160 -5.44 -9.92 4.94
CA ALA A 160 -5.46 -11.15 4.17
C ALA A 160 -4.14 -11.90 4.34
N LEU A 161 -3.68 -12.08 5.60
CA LEU A 161 -2.63 -13.06 5.94
C LEU A 161 -2.11 -12.82 7.38
N PHE A 162 -2.68 -13.51 8.32
CA PHE A 162 -1.97 -14.05 9.48
C PHE A 162 -2.10 -15.56 9.43
#